data_ad337c6a1a6c4e0eb8dfdede359e41ba
#
_entry.id   ad337c6a1a6c4e0eb8dfdede359e41ba
#
_cell.length_a   1.000
_cell.length_b   1.000
_cell.length_c   1.000
_cell.angle_alpha   90.00
_cell.angle_beta   90.00
_cell.angle_gamma   90.00
#
_symmetry.space_group_name_H-M   'P 1'
#
loop_
_entity.id
_entity.type
_entity.pdbx_description
1 polymer ?
#
loop_
_entity_poly.entity_id
_entity_poly.type
_entity_poly.pdbx_seq_one_letter_code
_entity_poly.pdbx_strand_id
1 'polypeptide(L)'
;LAKKLDNKEFVDSNSKYGFNTLRGNFHDEGGLKTTLNNPAEITILENGPYHYKLAIHTSIAGTPVTQTISVFDDSPRIDFNLDIDWKKNTGIGAFKEKGLKASDRVKAFYNDEQKLLSLFPLNLEGQKVFKNSAFDVMESGLENTFFESWDAIKNNIIVDWVDVTDADEAYGMALFSDHT
;
A
#
# COMPACT_ATOMS: atom_id res chain seq x y z
N LEU A 1 -20.78 0.92 2.99
CA LEU A 1 -19.89 1.99 2.48
C LEU A 1 -20.40 2.55 1.15
N ALA A 2 -20.70 1.70 0.16
CA ALA A 2 -21.16 2.14 -1.17
C ALA A 2 -22.35 3.12 -1.14
N LYS A 3 -23.35 2.89 -0.27
CA LYS A 3 -24.49 3.81 -0.13
C LYS A 3 -24.11 5.21 0.39
N LYS A 4 -23.06 5.32 1.18
CA LYS A 4 -22.57 6.60 1.71
C LYS A 4 -21.76 7.38 0.68
N LEU A 5 -21.34 6.73 -0.40
CA LEU A 5 -20.49 7.26 -1.44
C LEU A 5 -21.20 7.23 -2.81
N ASP A 6 -22.49 7.48 -2.82
CA ASP A 6 -23.34 7.51 -4.03
C ASP A 6 -23.25 6.24 -4.89
N ASN A 7 -23.00 5.09 -4.24
CA ASN A 7 -22.73 3.80 -4.86
C ASN A 7 -21.51 3.76 -5.80
N LYS A 8 -20.59 4.71 -5.69
CA LYS A 8 -19.33 4.66 -6.43
C LYS A 8 -18.47 3.47 -5.99
N GLU A 9 -18.00 2.68 -6.95
CA GLU A 9 -17.03 1.62 -6.71
C GLU A 9 -15.62 2.22 -6.72
N PHE A 10 -14.96 2.18 -5.58
CA PHE A 10 -13.62 2.72 -5.40
C PHE A 10 -12.50 1.72 -5.69
N VAL A 11 -12.79 0.44 -5.59
CA VAL A 11 -11.79 -0.60 -5.83
C VAL A 11 -11.68 -0.89 -7.31
N ASP A 12 -10.47 -0.84 -7.87
CA ASP A 12 -10.23 -1.27 -9.23
C ASP A 12 -10.21 -2.80 -9.30
N SER A 13 -11.33 -3.38 -9.70
CA SER A 13 -11.48 -4.83 -9.90
C SER A 13 -10.70 -5.38 -11.10
N ASN A 14 -10.23 -4.52 -12.01
CA ASN A 14 -9.41 -4.91 -13.17
C ASN A 14 -7.91 -4.88 -12.85
N SER A 15 -7.53 -4.38 -11.69
CA SER A 15 -6.14 -4.35 -11.26
C SER A 15 -5.55 -5.74 -11.14
N LYS A 16 -4.29 -5.89 -11.52
CA LYS A 16 -3.49 -7.10 -11.31
C LYS A 16 -3.41 -7.49 -9.83
N TYR A 17 -3.50 -6.53 -8.93
CA TYR A 17 -3.45 -6.73 -7.48
C TYR A 17 -4.80 -6.39 -6.86
N GLY A 18 -5.22 -7.17 -5.88
CA GLY A 18 -6.39 -6.86 -5.07
C GLY A 18 -6.13 -5.71 -4.09
N PHE A 19 -7.22 -5.13 -3.60
CA PHE A 19 -7.17 -4.10 -2.58
C PHE A 19 -6.55 -4.63 -1.28
N ASN A 20 -5.64 -3.87 -0.67
CA ASN A 20 -4.85 -4.24 0.50
C ASN A 20 -3.97 -5.49 0.31
N THR A 21 -3.50 -5.74 -0.91
CA THR A 21 -2.56 -6.82 -1.19
C THR A 21 -1.15 -6.42 -0.77
N LEU A 22 -0.44 -7.32 -0.08
CA LEU A 22 0.99 -7.14 0.15
C LEU A 22 1.79 -7.65 -1.04
N ARG A 23 2.79 -6.88 -1.43
CA ARG A 23 3.78 -7.22 -2.46
C ARG A 23 5.16 -6.79 -2.03
N GLY A 24 6.14 -7.63 -2.20
CA GLY A 24 7.54 -7.31 -1.89
C GLY A 24 8.52 -8.13 -2.70
N ASN A 25 9.75 -7.64 -2.80
CA ASN A 25 10.84 -8.40 -3.38
C ASN A 25 11.66 -9.06 -2.26
N PHE A 26 11.67 -10.37 -2.25
CA PHE A 26 12.29 -11.23 -1.24
C PHE A 26 13.47 -11.96 -1.87
N HIS A 27 14.65 -11.39 -1.84
CA HIS A 27 15.83 -11.91 -2.54
C HIS A 27 16.18 -13.35 -2.16
N ASP A 28 16.09 -13.67 -0.87
CA ASP A 28 16.44 -14.99 -0.38
C ASP A 28 15.35 -16.04 -0.65
N GLU A 29 14.17 -15.60 -1.06
CA GLU A 29 13.01 -16.45 -1.37
C GLU A 29 12.65 -16.43 -2.88
N GLY A 30 13.59 -16.01 -3.72
CA GLY A 30 13.44 -16.05 -5.19
C GLY A 30 12.73 -14.86 -5.81
N GLY A 31 12.76 -13.69 -5.18
CA GLY A 31 12.36 -12.42 -5.78
C GLY A 31 10.95 -11.95 -5.42
N LEU A 32 10.20 -11.47 -6.41
CA LEU A 32 8.90 -10.84 -6.19
C LEU A 32 7.85 -11.82 -5.67
N LYS A 33 7.23 -11.50 -4.55
CA LYS A 33 6.15 -12.26 -3.90
C LYS A 33 4.95 -11.37 -3.62
N THR A 34 3.79 -11.99 -3.51
CA THR A 34 2.53 -11.33 -3.16
C THR A 34 1.65 -12.26 -2.34
N THR A 35 0.82 -11.70 -1.47
CA THR A 35 -0.17 -12.48 -0.71
C THR A 35 -1.24 -13.11 -1.58
N LEU A 36 -1.48 -12.61 -2.80
CA LEU A 36 -2.48 -13.17 -3.74
C LEU A 36 -2.21 -14.64 -4.12
N ASN A 37 -0.95 -15.07 -4.05
CA ASN A 37 -0.57 -16.42 -4.46
C ASN A 37 -0.70 -17.44 -3.33
N ASN A 38 -1.12 -17.02 -2.15
CA ASN A 38 -1.23 -17.87 -0.97
C ASN A 38 -2.67 -17.99 -0.49
N PRO A 39 -3.05 -19.13 0.09
CA PRO A 39 -4.35 -19.27 0.72
C PRO A 39 -4.55 -18.23 1.81
N ALA A 40 -5.79 -17.79 1.99
CA ALA A 40 -6.17 -16.92 3.08
C ALA A 40 -7.33 -17.55 3.87
N GLU A 41 -7.24 -17.49 5.19
CA GLU A 41 -8.32 -17.83 6.11
C GLU A 41 -8.92 -16.53 6.66
N ILE A 42 -10.24 -16.42 6.61
CA ILE A 42 -10.95 -15.24 7.10
C ILE A 42 -11.72 -15.61 8.35
N THR A 43 -11.46 -14.89 9.43
CA THR A 43 -12.15 -15.02 10.71
C THR A 43 -12.92 -13.74 11.02
N ILE A 44 -14.21 -13.85 11.31
CA ILE A 44 -15.00 -12.74 11.80
C ILE A 44 -14.73 -12.59 13.31
N LEU A 45 -14.13 -11.47 13.70
CA LEU A 45 -13.81 -11.17 15.09
C LEU A 45 -14.98 -10.48 15.80
N GLU A 46 -15.66 -9.56 15.10
CA GLU A 46 -16.82 -8.83 15.60
C GLU A 46 -17.85 -8.66 14.47
N ASN A 47 -19.11 -8.85 14.82
CA ASN A 47 -20.25 -8.67 13.91
C ASN A 47 -21.38 -7.94 14.66
N GLY A 48 -21.17 -6.67 14.92
CA GLY A 48 -22.12 -5.80 15.60
C GLY A 48 -22.87 -4.86 14.64
N PRO A 49 -23.90 -4.19 15.11
CA PRO A 49 -24.68 -3.25 14.28
C PRO A 49 -23.92 -1.99 13.91
N TYR A 50 -22.90 -1.61 14.67
CA TYR A 50 -22.13 -0.36 14.47
C TYR A 50 -20.68 -0.61 14.08
N HIS A 51 -20.18 -1.82 14.32
CA HIS A 51 -18.79 -2.19 14.09
C HIS A 51 -18.71 -3.62 13.56
N TYR A 52 -17.96 -3.77 12.49
CA TYR A 52 -17.63 -5.06 11.90
C TYR A 52 -16.10 -5.20 11.83
N LYS A 53 -15.60 -6.34 12.29
CA LYS A 53 -14.15 -6.59 12.33
C LYS A 53 -13.86 -8.01 11.88
N LEU A 54 -12.89 -8.13 10.99
CA LEU A 54 -12.41 -9.42 10.50
C LEU A 54 -10.89 -9.50 10.54
N ALA A 55 -10.38 -10.72 10.67
CA ALA A 55 -8.97 -11.02 10.47
C ALA A 55 -8.79 -11.89 9.22
N ILE A 56 -7.74 -11.60 8.46
CA ILE A 56 -7.29 -12.37 7.31
C ILE A 56 -5.92 -12.93 7.65
N HIS A 57 -5.83 -14.25 7.75
CA HIS A 57 -4.59 -14.97 8.01
C HIS A 57 -4.06 -15.52 6.69
N THR A 58 -2.86 -15.15 6.32
CA THR A 58 -2.19 -15.59 5.10
C THR A 58 -0.68 -15.64 5.29
N SER A 59 0.08 -15.68 4.22
CA SER A 59 1.55 -15.60 4.27
C SER A 59 2.11 -14.87 3.07
N ILE A 60 3.35 -14.38 3.20
CA ILE A 60 4.16 -13.88 2.11
C ILE A 60 5.58 -14.39 2.26
N ALA A 61 6.14 -14.98 1.21
CA ALA A 61 7.49 -15.60 1.25
C ALA A 61 7.69 -16.54 2.46
N GLY A 62 6.67 -17.34 2.81
CA GLY A 62 6.70 -18.26 3.95
C GLY A 62 6.62 -17.56 5.33
N THR A 63 6.41 -16.26 5.36
CA THR A 63 6.24 -15.48 6.60
C THR A 63 4.75 -15.31 6.88
N PRO A 64 4.26 -15.68 8.08
CA PRO A 64 2.87 -15.46 8.45
C PRO A 64 2.49 -13.98 8.47
N VAL A 65 1.31 -13.68 7.97
CA VAL A 65 0.74 -12.34 7.92
C VAL A 65 -0.68 -12.39 8.44
N THR A 66 -1.01 -11.47 9.33
CA THR A 66 -2.37 -11.23 9.78
C THR A 66 -2.76 -9.79 9.44
N GLN A 67 -3.84 -9.64 8.68
CA GLN A 67 -4.45 -8.33 8.44
C GLN A 67 -5.77 -8.27 9.18
N THR A 68 -5.96 -7.24 10.00
CA THR A 68 -7.24 -6.99 10.65
C THR A 68 -7.89 -5.78 10.01
N ILE A 69 -9.14 -5.93 9.59
CA ILE A 69 -9.92 -4.87 8.96
C ILE A 69 -11.11 -4.53 9.86
N SER A 70 -11.27 -3.26 10.19
CA SER A 70 -12.40 -2.75 10.96
C SER A 70 -13.18 -1.73 10.14
N VAL A 71 -14.50 -1.86 10.13
CA VAL A 71 -15.44 -0.99 9.42
C VAL A 71 -16.48 -0.50 10.41
N PHE A 72 -16.85 0.78 10.31
CA PHE A 72 -17.81 1.44 11.21
C PHE A 72 -19.04 1.89 10.44
N ASP A 73 -20.22 1.74 11.03
CA ASP A 73 -21.49 2.08 10.36
C ASP A 73 -21.67 3.58 10.16
N ASP A 74 -21.17 4.38 11.09
CA ASP A 74 -21.33 5.84 11.13
C ASP A 74 -20.20 6.61 10.44
N SER A 75 -19.18 5.92 9.92
CA SER A 75 -17.98 6.53 9.34
C SER A 75 -17.60 5.91 8.00
N PRO A 76 -17.07 6.68 7.02
CA PRO A 76 -16.44 6.14 5.82
C PRO A 76 -15.05 5.56 6.09
N ARG A 77 -14.56 5.64 7.32
CA ARG A 77 -13.25 5.14 7.74
C ARG A 77 -13.20 3.63 7.72
N ILE A 78 -12.09 3.09 7.26
CA ILE A 78 -11.72 1.68 7.36
C ILE A 78 -10.36 1.62 8.03
N ASP A 79 -10.23 0.88 9.11
CA ASP A 79 -8.95 0.67 9.77
C ASP A 79 -8.32 -0.63 9.29
N PHE A 80 -7.06 -0.55 8.91
CA PHE A 80 -6.23 -1.70 8.55
C PHE A 80 -5.11 -1.83 9.57
N ASN A 81 -5.01 -2.99 10.22
CA ASN A 81 -3.87 -3.35 11.03
C ASN A 81 -3.13 -4.50 10.36
N LEU A 82 -1.82 -4.37 10.23
CA LEU A 82 -0.95 -5.34 9.60
C LEU A 82 0.06 -5.86 10.62
N ASP A 83 0.01 -7.17 10.85
CA ASP A 83 0.98 -7.89 11.68
C ASP A 83 1.74 -8.90 10.82
N ILE A 84 3.07 -8.81 10.82
CA ILE A 84 3.96 -9.70 10.09
C ILE A 84 4.90 -10.37 11.07
N ASP A 85 4.76 -11.68 11.20
CA ASP A 85 5.56 -12.48 12.13
C ASP A 85 6.91 -12.91 11.51
N TRP A 86 7.87 -11.99 11.54
CA TRP A 86 9.21 -12.22 11.00
C TRP A 86 9.97 -13.30 11.80
N LYS A 87 10.02 -14.52 11.27
CA LYS A 87 10.78 -15.63 11.88
C LYS A 87 12.24 -15.66 11.43
N LYS A 88 12.55 -15.05 10.30
CA LYS A 88 13.89 -15.01 9.70
C LYS A 88 14.09 -13.76 8.87
N ASN A 89 15.34 -13.43 8.58
CA ASN A 89 15.64 -12.42 7.56
C ASN A 89 15.39 -13.03 6.18
N THR A 90 14.48 -12.43 5.42
CA THR A 90 14.08 -12.88 4.07
C THR A 90 14.72 -12.06 2.96
N GLY A 91 15.60 -11.12 3.32
CA GLY A 91 16.28 -10.25 2.34
C GLY A 91 15.36 -9.28 1.61
N ILE A 92 14.29 -8.79 2.27
CA ILE A 92 13.37 -7.81 1.67
C ILE A 92 14.13 -6.56 1.29
N GLY A 93 13.94 -6.11 0.04
CA GLY A 93 14.57 -4.90 -0.47
C GLY A 93 16.10 -4.93 -0.50
N ALA A 94 16.70 -6.07 -0.15
CA ALA A 94 18.16 -6.21 -0.16
C ALA A 94 18.67 -6.28 -1.59
N PHE A 95 19.76 -5.57 -1.83
CA PHE A 95 20.52 -5.66 -3.08
C PHE A 95 21.72 -6.57 -2.86
N LYS A 96 21.98 -7.46 -3.83
CA LYS A 96 23.26 -8.13 -3.88
C LYS A 96 24.32 -7.10 -4.26
N GLU A 97 25.22 -6.78 -3.35
CA GLU A 97 26.25 -5.74 -3.57
C GLU A 97 27.21 -6.01 -4.75
N LYS A 98 27.36 -7.27 -5.13
CA LYS A 98 28.23 -7.66 -6.27
C LYS A 98 27.58 -7.32 -7.61
N GLY A 99 28.18 -6.39 -8.34
CA GLY A 99 27.81 -6.06 -9.71
C GLY A 99 26.85 -4.90 -9.88
N LEU A 100 26.46 -4.20 -8.80
CA LEU A 100 25.64 -3.00 -8.89
C LEU A 100 26.45 -1.81 -9.38
N LYS A 101 25.99 -1.19 -10.44
CA LYS A 101 26.50 0.13 -10.87
C LYS A 101 26.02 1.20 -9.88
N ALA A 102 26.76 2.32 -9.79
CA ALA A 102 26.35 3.44 -8.94
C ALA A 102 24.94 3.94 -9.26
N SER A 103 24.55 3.94 -10.54
CA SER A 103 23.19 4.26 -11.01
C SER A 103 22.12 3.32 -10.46
N ASP A 104 22.44 2.06 -10.21
CA ASP A 104 21.47 1.07 -9.72
C ASP A 104 21.23 1.23 -8.22
N ARG A 105 22.21 1.75 -7.47
CA ARG A 105 22.06 2.06 -6.04
C ARG A 105 21.07 3.19 -5.79
N VAL A 106 21.10 4.22 -6.62
CA VAL A 106 20.12 5.31 -6.55
C VAL A 106 18.73 4.81 -6.89
N LYS A 107 18.60 3.97 -7.92
CA LYS A 107 17.34 3.31 -8.30
C LYS A 107 16.78 2.45 -7.20
N ALA A 108 17.63 1.76 -6.45
CA ALA A 108 17.24 0.87 -5.37
C ALA A 108 16.41 1.54 -4.29
N PHE A 109 16.80 2.74 -3.90
CA PHE A 109 16.11 3.48 -2.85
C PHE A 109 14.71 3.95 -3.28
N TYR A 110 14.54 4.25 -4.56
CA TYR A 110 13.28 4.76 -5.12
C TYR A 110 12.50 3.72 -5.93
N ASN A 111 13.05 2.55 -6.14
CA ASN A 111 12.38 1.50 -6.89
C ASN A 111 11.38 0.77 -5.98
N ASP A 112 10.12 1.10 -6.14
CA ASP A 112 9.02 0.50 -5.39
C ASP A 112 8.87 -1.01 -5.63
N GLU A 113 9.41 -1.53 -6.74
CA GLU A 113 9.45 -2.98 -6.98
C GLU A 113 10.29 -3.72 -5.94
N GLN A 114 11.24 -3.04 -5.30
CA GLN A 114 12.13 -3.64 -4.30
C GLN A 114 11.59 -3.58 -2.87
N LYS A 115 10.54 -2.78 -2.64
CA LYS A 115 9.97 -2.55 -1.32
C LYS A 115 8.88 -3.57 -0.98
N LEU A 116 8.62 -3.73 0.32
CA LEU A 116 7.38 -4.31 0.78
C LEU A 116 6.31 -3.22 0.81
N LEU A 117 5.24 -3.44 0.07
CA LEU A 117 4.16 -2.47 -0.11
C LEU A 117 2.82 -3.11 0.21
N SER A 118 1.93 -2.34 0.81
CA SER A 118 0.50 -2.60 0.79
C SER A 118 -0.12 -1.81 -0.35
N LEU A 119 -0.88 -2.49 -1.21
CA LEU A 119 -1.39 -1.94 -2.46
C LEU A 119 -2.88 -1.66 -2.36
N PHE A 120 -3.29 -0.47 -2.77
CA PHE A 120 -4.69 -0.02 -2.77
C PHE A 120 -5.06 0.48 -4.18
N PRO A 121 -5.33 -0.44 -5.12
CA PRO A 121 -5.73 -0.05 -6.47
C PRO A 121 -7.11 0.60 -6.45
N LEU A 122 -7.19 1.83 -6.97
CA LEU A 122 -8.39 2.65 -6.96
C LEU A 122 -8.95 2.84 -8.37
N ASN A 123 -10.27 2.74 -8.48
CA ASN A 123 -11.04 3.01 -9.69
C ASN A 123 -11.43 4.50 -9.75
N LEU A 124 -10.43 5.35 -9.94
CA LEU A 124 -10.58 6.81 -10.08
C LEU A 124 -9.99 7.24 -11.41
N GLU A 125 -10.72 8.06 -12.16
CA GLU A 125 -10.26 8.60 -13.45
C GLU A 125 -9.42 9.87 -13.24
N GLY A 126 -8.32 9.99 -13.98
CA GLY A 126 -7.45 11.16 -13.94
C GLY A 126 -6.87 11.45 -12.56
N GLN A 127 -6.42 10.40 -11.87
CA GLN A 127 -5.97 10.44 -10.48
C GLN A 127 -4.97 11.57 -10.22
N LYS A 128 -5.21 12.30 -9.14
CA LYS A 128 -4.25 13.21 -8.52
C LYS A 128 -3.83 12.62 -7.17
N VAL A 129 -2.58 12.76 -6.81
CA VAL A 129 -2.06 12.30 -5.52
C VAL A 129 -1.53 13.48 -4.74
N PHE A 130 -2.13 13.71 -3.59
CA PHE A 130 -1.67 14.70 -2.62
C PHE A 130 -1.07 13.97 -1.41
N LYS A 131 -0.06 14.58 -0.81
CA LYS A 131 0.58 14.04 0.38
C LYS A 131 1.12 15.14 1.26
N ASN A 132 1.22 14.85 2.54
CA ASN A 132 1.97 15.74 3.41
C ASN A 132 3.47 15.45 3.30
N SER A 133 4.22 16.52 3.29
CA SER A 133 5.66 16.53 3.47
C SER A 133 6.01 17.44 4.64
N ALA A 134 7.26 17.47 5.05
CA ALA A 134 7.68 18.40 6.10
C ALA A 134 7.33 19.84 5.68
N PHE A 135 6.39 20.46 6.40
CA PHE A 135 5.92 21.84 6.26
C PHE A 135 5.02 22.15 5.04
N ASP A 136 4.59 21.15 4.26
CA ASP A 136 3.78 21.43 3.07
C ASP A 136 2.86 20.27 2.69
N VAL A 137 1.88 20.56 1.82
CA VAL A 137 1.07 19.59 1.09
C VAL A 137 1.49 19.66 -0.37
N MET A 138 1.87 18.52 -0.92
CA MET A 138 2.42 18.46 -2.28
C MET A 138 1.57 17.56 -3.16
N GLU A 139 1.31 17.98 -4.39
CA GLU A 139 0.85 17.10 -5.45
C GLU A 139 2.02 16.26 -5.96
N SER A 140 1.85 14.95 -6.03
CA SER A 140 2.83 14.01 -6.56
C SER A 140 2.61 13.75 -8.03
N GLY A 141 3.64 13.83 -8.84
CA GLY A 141 3.60 13.29 -10.20
C GLY A 141 3.43 11.76 -10.18
N LEU A 142 2.47 11.26 -10.96
CA LEU A 142 2.18 9.83 -11.05
C LEU A 142 3.00 9.11 -12.13
N GLU A 143 3.54 9.85 -13.10
CA GLU A 143 4.22 9.27 -14.24
C GLU A 143 5.72 9.15 -13.99
N ASN A 144 6.24 7.95 -14.27
CA ASN A 144 7.66 7.63 -14.54
C ASN A 144 8.66 8.47 -13.74
N THR A 145 8.38 8.65 -12.46
CA THR A 145 9.23 9.45 -11.60
C THR A 145 10.53 8.73 -11.32
N PHE A 146 11.34 8.67 -12.38
CA PHE A 146 12.74 8.39 -12.26
C PHE A 146 13.40 9.70 -11.85
N PHE A 147 13.78 9.79 -10.59
CA PHE A 147 14.31 11.02 -10.02
C PHE A 147 15.74 11.22 -10.44
N GLU A 148 15.98 12.24 -11.24
CA GLU A 148 17.33 12.71 -11.56
C GLU A 148 17.86 13.73 -10.54
N SER A 149 16.98 14.25 -9.67
CA SER A 149 17.32 15.29 -8.71
C SER A 149 16.76 15.03 -7.32
N TRP A 150 17.35 15.67 -6.30
CA TRP A 150 16.87 15.65 -4.92
C TRP A 150 15.47 16.24 -4.74
N ASP A 151 15.06 17.17 -5.61
CA ASP A 151 13.72 17.76 -5.53
C ASP A 151 12.63 16.75 -5.89
N ALA A 152 12.93 15.85 -6.79
CA ALA A 152 12.03 14.75 -7.15
C ALA A 152 11.89 13.72 -6.02
N ILE A 153 12.89 13.53 -5.17
CA ILE A 153 12.86 12.62 -4.01
C ILE A 153 11.73 12.99 -3.05
N LYS A 154 11.47 14.26 -2.84
CA LYS A 154 10.37 14.75 -1.99
C LYS A 154 9.02 14.14 -2.37
N ASN A 155 8.87 13.75 -3.62
CA ASN A 155 7.63 13.16 -4.11
C ASN A 155 7.35 11.75 -3.58
N ASN A 156 8.33 11.06 -3.00
CA ASN A 156 8.14 9.70 -2.46
C ASN A 156 8.12 9.65 -0.93
N ILE A 157 8.30 10.77 -0.27
CA ILE A 157 8.25 10.85 1.18
C ILE A 157 6.83 11.24 1.59
N ILE A 158 6.20 10.37 2.36
CA ILE A 158 4.90 10.61 3.01
C ILE A 158 5.20 10.65 4.50
N VAL A 159 4.79 11.72 5.17
CA VAL A 159 5.00 11.84 6.62
C VAL A 159 3.88 11.11 7.36
N ASP A 160 2.62 11.50 7.16
CA ASP A 160 1.49 10.93 7.88
C ASP A 160 0.39 10.40 6.96
N TRP A 161 0.16 11.05 5.81
CA TRP A 161 -0.96 10.71 4.95
C TRP A 161 -0.67 10.94 3.46
N VAL A 162 -1.42 10.21 2.65
CA VAL A 162 -1.57 10.41 1.21
C VAL A 162 -3.04 10.40 0.86
N ASP A 163 -3.46 11.32 0.00
CA ASP A 163 -4.81 11.41 -0.53
C ASP A 163 -4.78 11.23 -2.05
N VAL A 164 -5.62 10.34 -2.55
CA VAL A 164 -5.76 10.07 -3.99
C VAL A 164 -7.18 10.43 -4.39
N THR A 165 -7.31 11.40 -5.28
CA THR A 165 -8.58 11.87 -5.79
C THR A 165 -8.75 11.58 -7.28
N ASP A 166 -9.97 11.71 -7.79
CA ASP A 166 -10.22 11.82 -9.22
C ASP A 166 -9.81 13.20 -9.77
N ALA A 167 -9.91 13.38 -11.08
CA ALA A 167 -9.50 14.63 -11.74
C ALA A 167 -10.21 15.87 -11.22
N ASP A 168 -11.47 15.73 -10.84
CA ASP A 168 -12.34 16.82 -10.39
C ASP A 168 -12.31 17.01 -8.86
N GLU A 169 -11.57 16.15 -8.14
CA GLU A 169 -11.47 16.13 -6.67
C GLU A 169 -12.84 15.92 -5.98
N ALA A 170 -13.79 15.31 -6.70
CA ALA A 170 -15.12 15.01 -6.19
C ALA A 170 -15.14 13.74 -5.33
N TYR A 171 -14.28 12.79 -5.63
CA TYR A 171 -14.13 11.51 -4.92
C TYR A 171 -12.66 11.21 -4.68
N GLY A 172 -12.37 10.62 -3.54
CA GLY A 172 -11.01 10.25 -3.18
C GLY A 172 -10.93 9.25 -2.04
N MET A 173 -9.73 8.80 -1.79
CA MET A 173 -9.37 7.97 -0.64
C MET A 173 -8.10 8.50 -0.02
N ALA A 174 -8.18 8.90 1.23
CA ALA A 174 -7.01 9.24 2.02
C ALA A 174 -6.54 8.03 2.83
N LEU A 175 -5.26 7.75 2.80
CA LEU A 175 -4.59 6.78 3.63
C LEU A 175 -3.76 7.51 4.69
N PHE A 176 -4.02 7.20 5.95
CA PHE A 176 -3.27 7.69 7.10
C PHE A 176 -2.42 6.56 7.66
N SER A 177 -1.15 6.84 7.98
CA SER A 177 -0.28 5.92 8.68
C SER A 177 -0.06 6.41 10.11
N ASP A 178 -0.07 5.50 11.07
CA ASP A 178 0.30 5.77 12.46
C ASP A 178 1.81 5.63 12.70
N HIS A 179 2.54 5.22 11.67
CA HIS A 179 4.00 5.08 11.67
C HIS A 179 4.60 5.74 10.43
N THR A 180 5.69 6.42 10.60
CA THR A 180 6.54 7.01 9.56
C THR A 180 7.80 6.17 9.33
#